data_c080c9daa2236d95aa5d1dd881f01329
#
_entry.id   c080c9daa2236d95aa5d1dd881f01329
#
_cell.length_a   1.000
_cell.length_b   1.000
_cell.length_c   1.000
_cell.angle_alpha   90.00
_cell.angle_beta   90.00
_cell.angle_gamma   90.00
#
_symmetry.space_group_name_H-M   'P 1'
#
loop_
_entity.id
_entity.type
_entity.pdbx_description
1 polymer ?
#
loop_
_entity_poly.entity_id
_entity_poly.type
_entity_poly.pdbx_seq_one_letter_code
_entity_poly.pdbx_strand_id
1 'polypeptide(L)'
;MKLRITEEMWGINHRTGESSVRKTDEKKLDCAANATVTFEKGHRSFFIGEVTENSVSVTVRCANERYNKTWTLEKGETVFYRPRSMDGGYQYRLRAM
;
A
#
# COMPACT_ATOMS: atom_id res chain seq x y z
N MET A 1 3.43 -1.16 17.60
CA MET A 1 3.23 -0.41 16.34
C MET A 1 2.16 -1.11 15.51
N LYS A 2 1.15 -0.38 15.12
CA LYS A 2 0.09 -0.87 14.25
C LYS A 2 0.22 -0.24 12.87
N LEU A 3 -0.15 -0.98 11.84
CA LEU A 3 -0.14 -0.53 10.46
C LEU A 3 -1.51 -0.79 9.84
N ARG A 4 -2.03 0.21 9.15
CA ARG A 4 -3.24 0.07 8.35
C ARG A 4 -2.87 0.26 6.89
N ILE A 5 -3.20 -0.72 6.05
CA ILE A 5 -3.01 -0.63 4.62
C ILE A 5 -4.39 -0.70 3.98
N THR A 6 -4.76 0.34 3.24
CA THR A 6 -6.03 0.42 2.53
C THR A 6 -5.77 0.28 1.04
N GLU A 7 -6.43 -0.68 0.41
CA GLU A 7 -6.39 -0.87 -1.03
C GLU A 7 -7.62 -0.21 -1.65
N GLU A 8 -7.40 0.54 -2.72
CA GLU A 8 -8.47 1.20 -3.47
C GLU A 8 -8.29 0.90 -4.96
N MET A 9 -9.41 0.75 -5.66
CA MET A 9 -9.43 0.71 -7.11
C MET A 9 -9.77 2.11 -7.61
N TRP A 10 -8.99 2.59 -8.58
CA TRP A 10 -9.22 3.88 -9.21
C TRP A 10 -9.38 3.72 -10.72
N GLY A 11 -10.08 4.65 -11.33
CA GLY A 11 -10.28 4.64 -12.78
C GLY A 11 -10.69 5.99 -13.31
N ILE A 12 -10.48 6.17 -14.61
CA ILE A 12 -10.88 7.38 -15.34
C ILE A 12 -11.86 6.98 -16.44
N ASN A 13 -13.00 7.66 -16.47
CA ASN A 13 -13.96 7.49 -17.55
C ASN A 13 -13.58 8.45 -18.68
N HIS A 14 -13.10 7.93 -19.80
CA HIS A 14 -12.64 8.73 -20.94
C HIS A 14 -13.74 9.53 -21.63
N ARG A 15 -14.99 9.12 -21.47
CA ARG A 15 -16.13 9.86 -22.06
C ARG A 15 -16.42 11.13 -21.31
N THR A 16 -16.36 11.09 -19.99
CA THR A 16 -16.76 12.21 -19.13
C THR A 16 -15.58 12.92 -18.51
N GLY A 17 -14.39 12.30 -18.52
CA GLY A 17 -13.23 12.80 -17.81
C GLY A 17 -13.30 12.57 -16.28
N GLU A 18 -14.36 11.95 -15.80
CA GLU A 18 -14.54 11.71 -14.38
C GLU A 18 -13.61 10.60 -13.86
N SER A 19 -13.03 10.83 -12.70
CA SER A 19 -12.29 9.81 -11.98
C SER A 19 -13.14 9.24 -10.85
N SER A 20 -12.91 7.98 -10.53
CA SER A 20 -13.58 7.31 -9.42
C SER A 20 -12.56 6.57 -8.57
N VAL A 21 -12.83 6.49 -7.28
CA VAL A 21 -12.02 5.73 -6.32
C VAL A 21 -12.95 4.93 -5.43
N ARG A 22 -12.66 3.64 -5.24
CA ARG A 22 -13.45 2.77 -4.39
C ARG A 22 -12.55 1.88 -3.56
N LYS A 23 -12.79 1.84 -2.27
CA LYS A 23 -12.07 0.92 -1.37
C LYS A 23 -12.42 -0.52 -1.73
N THR A 24 -11.41 -1.36 -1.91
CA THR A 24 -11.54 -2.78 -2.23
C THR A 24 -11.15 -3.68 -1.08
N ASP A 25 -10.23 -3.26 -0.24
CA ASP A 25 -9.79 -4.03 0.91
C ASP A 25 -9.12 -3.11 1.93
N GLU A 26 -9.02 -3.57 3.17
CA GLU A 26 -8.29 -2.89 4.22
C GLU A 26 -7.76 -3.92 5.20
N LYS A 27 -6.49 -3.81 5.54
CA LYS A 27 -5.85 -4.69 6.51
C LYS A 27 -5.22 -3.86 7.62
N LYS A 28 -5.58 -4.19 8.84
CA LYS A 28 -4.98 -3.62 10.06
C LYS A 28 -4.22 -4.74 10.74
N LEU A 29 -2.98 -4.46 11.10
CA LEU A 29 -2.14 -5.49 11.71
C LEU A 29 -1.23 -4.90 12.79
N ASP A 30 -0.89 -5.74 13.77
CA ASP A 30 0.20 -5.46 14.67
C ASP A 30 1.48 -5.83 13.94
N CYS A 31 2.41 -4.86 13.83
CA CYS A 31 3.62 -5.06 13.05
C CYS A 31 4.55 -6.06 13.71
N ALA A 32 4.93 -7.07 12.95
CA ALA A 32 5.96 -8.04 13.33
C ALA A 32 7.01 -8.04 12.22
N ALA A 33 8.28 -7.98 12.60
CA ALA A 33 9.36 -8.03 11.64
C ALA A 33 9.29 -9.30 10.78
N ASN A 34 9.59 -9.16 9.50
CA ASN A 34 9.58 -10.23 8.50
C ASN A 34 8.20 -10.79 8.15
N ALA A 35 7.12 -10.12 8.55
CA ALA A 35 5.77 -10.47 8.14
C ALA A 35 5.49 -9.97 6.71
N THR A 36 4.62 -10.66 6.01
CA THR A 36 4.15 -10.26 4.68
C THR A 36 2.65 -10.14 4.68
N VAL A 37 2.15 -9.04 4.11
CA VAL A 37 0.72 -8.78 3.92
C VAL A 37 0.43 -8.81 2.44
N THR A 38 -0.52 -9.64 2.00
CA THR A 38 -0.86 -9.79 0.60
C THR A 38 -2.29 -9.34 0.33
N PHE A 39 -2.44 -8.52 -0.70
CA PHE A 39 -3.73 -8.11 -1.23
C PHE A 39 -4.02 -8.92 -2.50
N GLU A 40 -5.04 -9.76 -2.44
CA GLU A 40 -5.35 -10.69 -3.52
C GLU A 40 -5.91 -9.97 -4.75
N LYS A 41 -6.77 -8.97 -4.57
CA LYS A 41 -7.41 -8.26 -5.67
C LYS A 41 -6.40 -7.50 -6.53
N GLY A 42 -5.53 -6.72 -5.90
CA GLY A 42 -4.51 -5.94 -6.61
C GLY A 42 -3.20 -6.69 -6.85
N HIS A 43 -3.09 -7.92 -6.39
CA HIS A 43 -1.88 -8.74 -6.52
C HIS A 43 -0.62 -8.02 -6.04
N ARG A 44 -0.69 -7.44 -4.84
CA ARG A 44 0.44 -6.75 -4.20
C ARG A 44 0.74 -7.33 -2.85
N SER A 45 2.03 -7.43 -2.55
CA SER A 45 2.50 -7.86 -1.23
C SER A 45 3.35 -6.77 -0.61
N PHE A 46 3.16 -6.57 0.69
CA PHE A 46 3.91 -5.61 1.49
C PHE A 46 4.69 -6.39 2.54
N PHE A 47 5.99 -6.21 2.54
CA PHE A 47 6.88 -6.85 3.49
C PHE A 47 7.19 -5.89 4.63
N ILE A 48 6.99 -6.37 5.86
CA ILE A 48 7.32 -5.62 7.06
C ILE A 48 8.77 -5.93 7.43
N GLY A 49 9.62 -4.93 7.38
CA GLY A 49 11.02 -5.07 7.74
C GLY A 49 11.27 -4.79 9.20
N GLU A 50 12.06 -3.76 9.49
CA GLU A 50 12.39 -3.37 10.84
C GLU A 50 11.21 -2.67 11.52
N VAL A 51 10.94 -3.06 12.77
CA VAL A 51 9.88 -2.46 13.59
C VAL A 51 10.51 -1.92 14.87
N THR A 52 10.23 -0.66 15.17
CA THR A 52 10.64 -0.02 16.44
C THR A 52 9.38 0.46 17.17
N GLU A 53 9.54 1.07 18.34
CA GLU A 53 8.42 1.68 19.06
C GLU A 53 7.74 2.79 18.26
N ASN A 54 8.51 3.50 17.43
CA ASN A 54 8.04 4.72 16.77
C ASN A 54 8.02 4.62 15.24
N SER A 55 8.53 3.54 14.65
CA SER A 55 8.63 3.42 13.20
C SER A 55 8.49 1.98 12.72
N VAL A 56 8.14 1.86 11.45
CA VAL A 56 8.06 0.58 10.74
C VAL A 56 8.57 0.75 9.32
N SER A 57 9.39 -0.19 8.87
CA SER A 57 9.86 -0.25 7.49
C SER A 57 8.93 -1.16 6.70
N VAL A 58 8.43 -0.68 5.57
CA VAL A 58 7.51 -1.41 4.70
C VAL A 58 8.04 -1.39 3.28
N THR A 59 8.13 -2.54 2.65
CA THR A 59 8.55 -2.67 1.25
C THR A 59 7.42 -3.28 0.44
N VAL A 60 6.98 -2.56 -0.61
CA VAL A 60 6.09 -3.16 -1.60
C VAL A 60 6.92 -4.01 -2.54
N ARG A 61 6.49 -5.25 -2.73
CA ARG A 61 7.16 -6.19 -3.63
C ARG A 61 6.45 -6.24 -4.97
N CYS A 62 7.22 -6.06 -6.03
CA CYS A 62 6.73 -6.13 -7.40
C CYS A 62 7.34 -7.34 -8.10
N ALA A 63 6.69 -7.81 -9.19
CA ALA A 63 7.21 -8.91 -9.99
C ALA A 63 8.64 -8.62 -10.51
N ASN A 64 8.91 -7.37 -10.86
CA ASN A 64 10.25 -6.90 -11.17
C ASN A 64 10.79 -6.16 -9.95
N GLU A 65 11.78 -6.74 -9.29
CA GLU A 65 12.36 -6.21 -8.04
C GLU A 65 12.89 -4.78 -8.15
N ARG A 66 13.30 -4.35 -9.33
CA ARG A 66 13.75 -2.97 -9.55
C ARG A 66 12.67 -1.93 -9.26
N TYR A 67 11.40 -2.33 -9.24
CA TYR A 67 10.27 -1.47 -8.90
C TYR A 67 9.82 -1.61 -7.45
N ASN A 68 10.51 -2.41 -6.66
CA ASN A 68 10.24 -2.46 -5.22
C ASN A 68 10.51 -1.11 -4.61
N LYS A 69 9.66 -0.73 -3.67
CA LYS A 69 9.79 0.54 -2.98
C LYS A 69 9.69 0.33 -1.49
N THR A 70 10.56 0.98 -0.74
CA THR A 70 10.61 0.89 0.72
C THR A 70 10.33 2.25 1.35
N TRP A 71 9.49 2.25 2.38
CA TRP A 71 9.26 3.42 3.21
C TRP A 71 9.61 3.08 4.65
N THR A 72 10.13 4.04 5.38
CA THR A 72 10.17 3.99 6.84
C THR A 72 9.14 4.99 7.33
N LEU A 73 8.08 4.46 7.95
CA LEU A 73 6.95 5.24 8.43
C LEU A 73 7.08 5.46 9.92
N GLU A 74 7.06 6.71 10.33
CA GLU A 74 6.96 7.06 11.74
C GLU A 74 5.49 7.01 12.17
N LYS A 75 5.27 6.78 13.45
CA LYS A 75 3.92 6.74 14.03
C LYS A 75 3.14 8.00 13.67
N GLY A 76 1.98 7.83 13.06
CA GLY A 76 1.13 8.92 12.57
C GLY A 76 1.32 9.27 11.11
N GLU A 77 2.38 8.80 10.46
CA GLU A 77 2.61 9.07 9.05
C GLU A 77 1.74 8.21 8.14
N THR A 78 1.37 8.80 7.02
CA THR A 78 0.66 8.12 5.94
C THR A 78 1.44 8.32 4.65
N VAL A 79 1.65 7.24 3.89
CA VAL A 79 2.20 7.30 2.54
C VAL A 79 1.20 6.72 1.56
N PHE A 80 1.32 7.18 0.32
CA PHE A 80 0.44 6.78 -0.77
C PHE A 80 1.28 6.10 -1.85
N TYR A 81 0.82 4.93 -2.29
CA TYR A 81 1.49 4.18 -3.35
C TYR A 81 0.50 3.90 -4.46
N ARG A 82 0.80 4.40 -5.66
CA ARG A 82 0.04 4.11 -6.88
C ARG A 82 0.99 3.55 -7.92
N PRO A 83 0.91 2.24 -8.22
CA PRO A 83 1.67 1.67 -9.32
C PRO A 83 1.30 2.38 -10.63
N ARG A 84 2.28 2.53 -11.51
CA ARG A 84 2.06 3.20 -12.78
C ARG A 84 1.03 2.47 -13.64
N SER A 85 -0.01 3.18 -14.06
CA SER A 85 -1.07 2.66 -14.90
C SER A 85 -1.69 3.82 -15.67
N MET A 86 -2.27 3.53 -16.85
CA MET A 86 -2.80 4.58 -17.73
C MET A 86 -4.20 5.04 -17.33
N ASP A 87 -5.12 4.07 -17.16
CA ASP A 87 -6.55 4.38 -17.11
C ASP A 87 -7.22 3.96 -15.82
N GLY A 88 -6.52 3.23 -14.99
CA GLY A 88 -7.04 2.72 -13.75
C GLY A 88 -6.15 1.64 -13.18
N GLY A 89 -6.47 1.19 -12.00
CA GLY A 89 -5.72 0.15 -11.31
C GLY A 89 -5.94 0.23 -9.82
N TYR A 90 -4.99 -0.27 -9.07
CA TYR A 90 -5.04 -0.28 -7.62
C TYR A 90 -4.06 0.73 -7.04
N GLN A 91 -4.45 1.28 -5.89
CA GLN A 91 -3.59 2.20 -5.12
C GLN A 91 -3.69 1.83 -3.65
N TYR A 92 -2.71 2.25 -2.89
CA TYR A 92 -2.60 1.86 -1.48
C TYR A 92 -2.25 3.05 -0.63
N ARG A 93 -2.88 3.11 0.55
CA ARG A 93 -2.53 4.06 1.60
C ARG A 93 -2.00 3.27 2.79
N LEU A 94 -0.81 3.61 3.23
CA LEU A 94 -0.16 2.94 4.36
C LEU A 94 -0.05 3.95 5.49
N ARG A 95 -0.62 3.62 6.65
CA ARG A 95 -0.58 4.49 7.82
C ARG A 95 -0.02 3.74 9.02
N ALA A 96 1.03 4.28 9.60
CA ALA A 96 1.56 3.83 10.87
C ALA A 96 0.76 4.47 12.01
N MET A 97 0.29 3.67 12.96
CA MET A 97 -0.57 4.13 14.04
C MET A 97 0.02 3.85 15.42
#